data_acff609152e05308cf85bc2415fb25e4
#
_entry.id   acff609152e05308cf85bc2415fb25e4
#
_cell.length_a   1.000
_cell.length_b   1.000
_cell.length_c   1.000
_cell.angle_alpha   90.00
_cell.angle_beta   90.00
_cell.angle_gamma   90.00
#
_symmetry.space_group_name_H-M   'P 1'
#
loop_
_entity.id
_entity.type
_entity.pdbx_description
1 polymer ?
#
loop_
_entity_poly.entity_id
_entity_poly.type
_entity_poly.pdbx_seq_one_letter_code
_entity_poly.pdbx_strand_id
1 'polypeptide(L)'
;MTYNELVTLVSDYCENTFPTVDMDTFIRQAEQRIYNTVQIANLRRNMTGTLSANNKYLSAPGDFLSTYSLAVIDTNGDYVYLLNKDVNFIREAYPSASATGLPKHYAIFGPSTSDSKELSFILGPTPNTNYGVELHFYYYPESIVTAGQTWLGDNFDSALLYGTMCEAVTYMKGEADMVKLYQDRYVQAIALLKNLGDGKQRQDAYRDGQLRIQVS
;
A
#
# COMPACT_ATOMS: atom_id res chain seq x y z
N MET A 1 4.79 -15.09 14.43
CA MET A 1 4.20 -14.65 15.72
C MET A 1 2.73 -14.37 15.53
N THR A 2 1.87 -14.91 16.37
CA THR A 2 0.42 -14.69 16.42
C THR A 2 0.09 -13.48 17.30
N TYR A 3 -1.18 -13.00 17.21
CA TYR A 3 -1.67 -11.92 18.08
C TYR A 3 -1.49 -12.22 19.59
N ASN A 4 -1.85 -13.44 20.01
CA ASN A 4 -1.74 -13.81 21.43
C ASN A 4 -0.28 -13.88 21.92
N GLU A 5 0.62 -14.37 21.08
CA GLU A 5 2.06 -14.37 21.39
C GLU A 5 2.62 -12.94 21.50
N LEU A 6 2.20 -12.04 20.60
CA LEU A 6 2.59 -10.63 20.65
C LEU A 6 2.12 -9.95 21.93
N VAL A 7 0.84 -10.12 22.29
CA VAL A 7 0.26 -9.55 23.52
C VAL A 7 1.00 -10.06 24.77
N THR A 8 1.28 -11.37 24.82
CA THR A 8 2.03 -11.98 25.93
C THR A 8 3.44 -11.39 26.02
N LEU A 9 4.18 -11.36 24.92
CA LEU A 9 5.53 -10.84 24.89
C LEU A 9 5.59 -9.35 25.29
N VAL A 10 4.71 -8.51 24.76
CA VAL A 10 4.67 -7.08 25.13
C VAL A 10 4.38 -6.91 26.61
N SER A 11 3.46 -7.69 27.18
CA SER A 11 3.13 -7.65 28.60
C SER A 11 4.31 -8.10 29.47
N ASP A 12 5.02 -9.16 29.06
CA ASP A 12 6.18 -9.68 29.77
C ASP A 12 7.35 -8.68 29.72
N TYR A 13 7.65 -8.08 28.58
CA TYR A 13 8.71 -7.08 28.45
C TYR A 13 8.43 -5.80 29.22
N CYS A 14 7.16 -5.39 29.30
CA CYS A 14 6.74 -4.20 30.04
C CYS A 14 6.51 -4.48 31.52
N GLU A 15 6.57 -5.76 31.96
CA GLU A 15 6.17 -6.18 33.32
C GLU A 15 4.80 -5.58 33.72
N ASN A 16 3.90 -5.44 32.75
CA ASN A 16 2.61 -4.80 32.91
C ASN A 16 1.54 -5.43 32.06
N THR A 17 0.30 -5.40 32.55
CA THR A 17 -0.87 -5.88 31.81
C THR A 17 -1.67 -4.70 31.30
N PHE A 18 -1.95 -4.68 30.00
CA PHE A 18 -2.71 -3.61 29.37
C PHE A 18 -4.15 -4.06 29.10
N PRO A 19 -5.15 -3.14 29.18
CA PRO A 19 -6.46 -3.41 28.66
C PRO A 19 -6.37 -3.77 27.17
N THR A 20 -7.22 -4.71 26.72
CA THR A 20 -7.21 -5.19 25.31
C THR A 20 -7.35 -4.04 24.31
N VAL A 21 -8.20 -3.06 24.60
CA VAL A 21 -8.39 -1.89 23.72
C VAL A 21 -7.12 -1.06 23.53
N ASP A 22 -6.35 -0.88 24.61
CA ASP A 22 -5.10 -0.13 24.54
C ASP A 22 -4.05 -0.94 23.77
N MET A 23 -3.90 -2.23 24.08
CA MET A 23 -3.00 -3.13 23.38
C MET A 23 -3.29 -3.19 21.88
N ASP A 24 -4.56 -3.35 21.50
CA ASP A 24 -4.99 -3.33 20.10
C ASP A 24 -4.64 -2.01 19.40
N THR A 25 -4.73 -0.90 20.13
CA THR A 25 -4.36 0.42 19.61
C THR A 25 -2.85 0.50 19.37
N PHE A 26 -2.02 0.04 20.31
CA PHE A 26 -0.55 0.02 20.14
C PHE A 26 -0.14 -0.80 18.93
N ILE A 27 -0.74 -1.99 18.79
CA ILE A 27 -0.46 -2.90 17.66
C ILE A 27 -0.83 -2.24 16.33
N ARG A 28 -2.05 -1.69 16.22
CA ARG A 28 -2.50 -1.03 14.97
C ARG A 28 -1.66 0.18 14.61
N GLN A 29 -1.22 0.98 15.58
CA GLN A 29 -0.31 2.11 15.33
C GLN A 29 1.06 1.64 14.85
N ALA A 30 1.59 0.56 15.43
CA ALA A 30 2.84 -0.04 15.00
C ALA A 30 2.74 -0.58 13.56
N GLU A 31 1.69 -1.34 13.24
CA GLU A 31 1.44 -1.84 11.88
C GLU A 31 1.34 -0.70 10.87
N GLN A 32 0.55 0.32 11.17
CA GLN A 32 0.37 1.48 10.28
C GLN A 32 1.70 2.20 10.03
N ARG A 33 2.52 2.39 11.07
CA ARG A 33 3.85 2.97 10.94
C ARG A 33 4.76 2.13 10.06
N ILE A 34 4.74 0.79 10.20
CA ILE A 34 5.52 -0.14 9.39
C ILE A 34 5.08 -0.04 7.93
N TYR A 35 3.79 -0.18 7.64
CA TYR A 35 3.26 -0.18 6.28
C TYR A 35 3.45 1.16 5.55
N ASN A 36 3.43 2.28 6.27
CA ASN A 36 3.75 3.59 5.69
C ASN A 36 5.25 3.79 5.41
N THR A 37 6.10 3.01 6.08
CA THR A 37 7.57 3.18 6.00
C THR A 37 8.22 2.23 5.01
N VAL A 38 7.60 1.07 4.74
CA VAL A 38 8.20 -0.02 3.97
C VAL A 38 7.36 -0.35 2.74
N GLN A 39 8.02 -0.42 1.58
CA GLN A 39 7.40 -0.82 0.31
C GLN A 39 7.95 -2.17 -0.13
N ILE A 40 7.28 -3.25 0.21
CA ILE A 40 7.66 -4.61 -0.16
C ILE A 40 6.62 -5.23 -1.10
N ALA A 41 7.04 -6.24 -1.87
CA ALA A 41 6.18 -6.90 -2.85
C ALA A 41 4.92 -7.52 -2.20
N ASN A 42 5.03 -7.99 -0.97
CA ASN A 42 3.92 -8.60 -0.24
C ASN A 42 2.84 -7.59 0.21
N LEU A 43 3.13 -6.30 0.13
CA LEU A 43 2.15 -5.21 0.33
C LEU A 43 1.51 -4.76 -0.99
N ARG A 44 1.67 -5.53 -2.07
CA ARG A 44 1.05 -5.27 -3.36
C ARG A 44 -0.08 -6.25 -3.61
N ARG A 45 -1.13 -5.73 -4.21
CA ARG A 45 -2.28 -6.49 -4.66
C ARG A 45 -2.54 -6.19 -6.12
N ASN A 46 -3.04 -7.18 -6.84
CA ASN A 46 -3.52 -7.03 -8.20
C ASN A 46 -5.05 -7.09 -8.20
N MET A 47 -5.69 -6.19 -8.93
CA MET A 47 -7.13 -6.18 -9.14
C MET A 47 -7.42 -5.91 -10.61
N THR A 48 -8.34 -6.68 -11.17
CA THR A 48 -8.86 -6.48 -12.51
C THR A 48 -10.27 -5.89 -12.45
N GLY A 49 -10.63 -5.12 -13.46
CA GLY A 49 -11.94 -4.51 -13.57
C GLY A 49 -12.27 -4.19 -15.03
N THR A 50 -13.34 -3.42 -15.23
CA THR A 50 -13.76 -2.96 -16.54
C THR A 50 -14.07 -1.48 -16.52
N LEU A 51 -13.54 -0.74 -17.48
CA LEU A 51 -13.89 0.65 -17.73
C LEU A 51 -15.20 0.69 -18.51
N SER A 52 -16.05 1.64 -18.16
CA SER A 52 -17.29 1.89 -18.91
C SER A 52 -17.05 2.95 -19.99
N ALA A 53 -17.59 2.73 -21.18
CA ALA A 53 -17.57 3.73 -22.25
C ALA A 53 -18.17 5.05 -21.78
N ASN A 54 -17.57 6.17 -22.20
CA ASN A 54 -17.94 7.54 -21.85
C ASN A 54 -17.84 7.91 -20.35
N ASN A 55 -17.23 7.03 -19.54
CA ASN A 55 -16.95 7.33 -18.13
C ASN A 55 -15.43 7.45 -17.92
N LYS A 56 -14.97 8.64 -17.58
CA LYS A 56 -13.55 8.91 -17.30
C LYS A 56 -13.13 8.61 -15.87
N TYR A 57 -14.06 8.22 -15.00
CA TYR A 57 -13.76 7.94 -13.60
C TYR A 57 -13.73 6.45 -13.35
N LEU A 58 -12.74 6.03 -12.55
CA LEU A 58 -12.59 4.66 -12.07
C LEU A 58 -12.37 4.73 -10.55
N SER A 59 -13.22 4.04 -9.78
CA SER A 59 -13.07 3.96 -8.33
C SER A 59 -11.85 3.11 -7.95
N ALA A 60 -11.09 3.57 -6.97
CA ALA A 60 -10.03 2.78 -6.36
C ALA A 60 -10.63 1.76 -5.37
N PRO A 61 -9.95 0.64 -5.11
CA PRO A 61 -10.34 -0.27 -4.03
C PRO A 61 -10.34 0.41 -2.66
N GLY A 62 -11.19 -0.04 -1.73
CA GLY A 62 -11.32 0.56 -0.40
C GLY A 62 -10.06 0.43 0.48
N ASP A 63 -9.19 -0.54 0.18
CA ASP A 63 -7.90 -0.79 0.82
C ASP A 63 -6.70 -0.18 0.07
N PHE A 64 -6.97 0.66 -0.94
CA PHE A 64 -5.95 1.29 -1.78
C PHE A 64 -5.09 2.28 -0.99
N LEU A 65 -3.79 2.13 -1.08
CA LEU A 65 -2.81 3.06 -0.52
C LEU A 65 -2.12 3.90 -1.59
N SER A 66 -1.54 3.24 -2.59
CA SER A 66 -0.88 3.92 -3.71
C SER A 66 -0.78 3.02 -4.94
N THR A 67 -0.79 3.63 -6.13
CA THR A 67 -0.64 2.91 -7.39
C THR A 67 0.80 2.45 -7.59
N TYR A 68 0.98 1.18 -7.91
CA TYR A 68 2.23 0.65 -8.45
C TYR A 68 2.24 0.74 -9.98
N SER A 69 1.18 0.22 -10.64
CA SER A 69 0.94 0.37 -12.06
C SER A 69 -0.54 0.24 -12.39
N LEU A 70 -0.97 0.96 -13.40
CA LEU A 70 -2.33 0.89 -13.95
C LEU A 70 -2.22 0.65 -15.45
N ALA A 71 -2.84 -0.41 -15.94
CA ALA A 71 -2.89 -0.77 -17.34
C ALA A 71 -4.33 -0.89 -17.82
N VAL A 72 -4.56 -0.50 -19.05
CA VAL A 72 -5.80 -0.76 -19.78
C VAL A 72 -5.52 -1.88 -20.79
N ILE A 73 -6.42 -2.83 -20.88
CA ILE A 73 -6.36 -3.92 -21.84
C ILE A 73 -7.22 -3.49 -23.02
N ASP A 74 -6.60 -3.34 -24.19
CA ASP A 74 -7.28 -2.90 -25.38
C ASP A 74 -8.18 -4.02 -25.99
N THR A 75 -8.82 -3.73 -27.10
CA THR A 75 -9.73 -4.68 -27.79
C THR A 75 -9.00 -5.89 -28.39
N ASN A 76 -7.68 -5.81 -28.57
CA ASN A 76 -6.84 -6.90 -29.06
C ASN A 76 -6.30 -7.78 -27.92
N GLY A 77 -6.46 -7.34 -26.66
CA GLY A 77 -5.89 -7.98 -25.49
C GLY A 77 -4.50 -7.46 -25.09
N ASP A 78 -4.03 -6.38 -25.73
CA ASP A 78 -2.73 -5.79 -25.43
C ASP A 78 -2.80 -4.87 -24.22
N TYR A 79 -1.75 -4.92 -23.38
CA TYR A 79 -1.63 -4.09 -22.18
C TYR A 79 -1.06 -2.72 -22.53
N VAL A 80 -1.82 -1.68 -22.27
CA VAL A 80 -1.39 -0.27 -22.40
C VAL A 80 -1.25 0.33 -21.00
N TYR A 81 0.00 0.53 -20.56
CA TYR A 81 0.28 1.13 -19.27
C TYR A 81 0.04 2.63 -19.30
N LEU A 82 -0.77 3.11 -18.35
CA LEU A 82 -1.10 4.52 -18.24
C LEU A 82 -0.01 5.28 -17.48
N LEU A 83 0.25 6.51 -17.92
CA LEU A 83 1.17 7.41 -17.23
C LEU A 83 0.44 8.20 -16.16
N ASN A 84 1.00 8.22 -14.95
CA ASN A 84 0.51 9.07 -13.86
C ASN A 84 0.78 10.55 -14.18
N LYS A 85 -0.23 11.38 -14.09
CA LYS A 85 -0.19 12.82 -14.31
C LYS A 85 -0.98 13.55 -13.23
N ASP A 86 -0.86 14.86 -13.19
CA ASP A 86 -1.71 15.72 -12.36
C ASP A 86 -3.12 15.85 -12.96
N VAL A 87 -4.13 16.09 -12.10
CA VAL A 87 -5.53 16.28 -12.52
C VAL A 87 -5.67 17.45 -13.47
N ASN A 88 -4.91 18.54 -13.25
CA ASN A 88 -4.95 19.71 -14.12
C ASN A 88 -4.42 19.38 -15.50
N PHE A 89 -3.34 18.60 -15.59
CA PHE A 89 -2.84 18.10 -16.88
C PHE A 89 -3.91 17.32 -17.65
N ILE A 90 -4.63 16.40 -16.99
CA ILE A 90 -5.69 15.62 -17.65
C ILE A 90 -6.79 16.54 -18.17
N ARG A 91 -7.20 17.55 -17.38
CA ARG A 91 -8.24 18.50 -17.77
C ARG A 91 -7.79 19.44 -18.89
N GLU A 92 -6.52 19.83 -18.91
CA GLU A 92 -5.95 20.70 -19.94
C GLU A 92 -5.70 19.95 -21.25
N ALA A 93 -5.15 18.73 -21.17
CA ALA A 93 -4.88 17.88 -22.34
C ALA A 93 -6.17 17.33 -22.98
N TYR A 94 -7.22 17.12 -22.19
CA TYR A 94 -8.50 16.57 -22.64
C TYR A 94 -9.68 17.43 -22.14
N PRO A 95 -9.77 18.69 -22.60
CA PRO A 95 -10.77 19.64 -22.08
C PRO A 95 -12.20 19.31 -22.49
N SER A 96 -12.38 18.66 -23.64
CA SER A 96 -13.70 18.29 -24.14
C SER A 96 -14.14 16.91 -23.66
N ALA A 97 -15.39 16.80 -23.23
CA ALA A 97 -16.01 15.51 -22.92
C ALA A 97 -16.12 14.59 -24.15
N SER A 98 -16.07 15.17 -25.36
CA SER A 98 -16.08 14.42 -26.63
C SER A 98 -14.69 13.88 -27.02
N ALA A 99 -13.63 14.25 -26.33
CA ALA A 99 -12.30 13.67 -26.52
C ALA A 99 -12.25 12.24 -25.92
N THR A 100 -12.76 11.28 -26.69
CA THR A 100 -12.82 9.88 -26.31
C THR A 100 -11.77 9.05 -27.04
N GLY A 101 -11.33 7.95 -26.44
CA GLY A 101 -10.35 7.04 -27.03
C GLY A 101 -9.82 6.05 -26.00
N LEU A 102 -8.77 5.31 -26.38
CA LEU A 102 -8.04 4.48 -25.45
C LEU A 102 -7.30 5.33 -24.43
N PRO A 103 -7.55 5.19 -23.12
CA PRO A 103 -6.85 5.96 -22.09
C PRO A 103 -5.33 5.78 -22.15
N LYS A 104 -4.59 6.88 -21.93
CA LYS A 104 -3.11 6.92 -21.93
C LYS A 104 -2.55 7.48 -20.63
N HIS A 105 -3.35 8.30 -19.94
CA HIS A 105 -2.96 8.99 -18.73
C HIS A 105 -4.00 8.78 -17.64
N TYR A 106 -3.55 8.83 -16.40
CA TYR A 106 -4.44 8.86 -15.24
C TYR A 106 -3.93 9.85 -14.20
N ALA A 107 -4.82 10.32 -13.38
CA ALA A 107 -4.49 11.05 -12.16
C ALA A 107 -5.32 10.50 -11.00
N ILE A 108 -4.77 10.57 -9.80
CA ILE A 108 -5.51 10.24 -8.58
C ILE A 108 -6.32 11.46 -8.19
N PHE A 109 -7.60 11.24 -7.97
CA PHE A 109 -8.56 12.27 -7.62
C PHE A 109 -9.20 11.94 -6.26
N GLY A 110 -9.65 12.95 -5.53
CA GLY A 110 -10.36 12.73 -4.27
C GLY A 110 -11.67 11.98 -4.46
N PRO A 111 -12.39 11.64 -3.38
CA PRO A 111 -13.64 10.92 -3.48
C PRO A 111 -14.63 11.65 -4.38
N SER A 112 -15.17 10.94 -5.36
CA SER A 112 -16.17 11.48 -6.29
C SER A 112 -17.60 11.37 -5.76
N THR A 113 -17.78 10.63 -4.67
CA THR A 113 -19.05 10.37 -4.00
C THR A 113 -19.02 10.88 -2.56
N SER A 114 -20.16 10.84 -1.88
CA SER A 114 -20.27 11.15 -0.45
C SER A 114 -19.52 10.18 0.48
N ASP A 115 -19.02 9.06 -0.05
CA ASP A 115 -18.14 8.17 0.71
C ASP A 115 -16.71 8.70 0.69
N SER A 116 -16.31 9.29 1.82
CA SER A 116 -15.00 9.94 2.00
C SER A 116 -13.82 8.96 2.03
N LYS A 117 -14.05 7.66 1.94
CA LYS A 117 -13.01 6.64 2.01
C LYS A 117 -12.51 6.17 0.65
N GLU A 118 -13.28 6.41 -0.43
CA GLU A 118 -12.92 5.94 -1.76
C GLU A 118 -12.19 7.03 -2.55
N LEU A 119 -10.98 6.73 -2.96
CA LEU A 119 -10.27 7.50 -3.97
C LEU A 119 -10.78 7.11 -5.36
N SER A 120 -10.64 8.02 -6.31
CA SER A 120 -10.98 7.78 -7.71
C SER A 120 -9.81 8.13 -8.61
N PHE A 121 -9.71 7.43 -9.72
CA PHE A 121 -8.84 7.80 -10.83
C PHE A 121 -9.63 8.60 -11.85
N ILE A 122 -9.02 9.63 -12.39
CA ILE A 122 -9.50 10.31 -13.60
C ILE A 122 -8.61 9.85 -14.76
N LEU A 123 -9.24 9.42 -15.85
CA LEU A 123 -8.57 8.88 -17.04
C LEU A 123 -8.61 9.89 -18.19
N GLY A 124 -7.57 9.89 -18.99
CA GLY A 124 -7.49 10.72 -20.19
C GLY A 124 -6.81 10.00 -21.35
N PRO A 125 -7.41 10.04 -22.56
CA PRO A 125 -8.78 10.49 -22.89
C PRO A 125 -9.88 9.66 -22.23
N THR A 126 -11.12 10.12 -22.30
CA THR A 126 -12.28 9.35 -21.82
C THR A 126 -12.43 8.05 -22.63
N PRO A 127 -12.63 6.88 -21.99
CA PRO A 127 -12.81 5.62 -22.72
C PRO A 127 -13.92 5.70 -23.76
N ASN A 128 -13.66 5.30 -25.01
CA ASN A 128 -14.64 5.28 -26.08
C ASN A 128 -15.42 3.95 -26.16
N THR A 129 -14.93 2.92 -25.46
CA THR A 129 -15.58 1.60 -25.33
C THR A 129 -15.28 1.02 -23.96
N ASN A 130 -15.86 -0.15 -23.66
CA ASN A 130 -15.52 -0.87 -22.45
C ASN A 130 -14.16 -1.54 -22.64
N TYR A 131 -13.22 -1.21 -21.78
CA TYR A 131 -11.89 -1.80 -21.76
C TYR A 131 -11.68 -2.60 -20.47
N GLY A 132 -10.93 -3.68 -20.55
CA GLY A 132 -10.38 -4.30 -19.35
C GLY A 132 -9.38 -3.35 -18.67
N VAL A 133 -9.29 -3.41 -17.36
CA VAL A 133 -8.30 -2.66 -16.59
C VAL A 133 -7.66 -3.55 -15.55
N GLU A 134 -6.36 -3.38 -15.36
CA GLU A 134 -5.58 -4.06 -14.34
C GLU A 134 -4.81 -3.06 -13.52
N LEU A 135 -5.07 -3.08 -12.20
CA LEU A 135 -4.46 -2.21 -11.22
C LEU A 135 -3.57 -3.02 -10.29
N HIS A 136 -2.26 -2.76 -10.30
CA HIS A 136 -1.34 -3.19 -9.27
C HIS A 136 -1.15 -2.03 -8.28
N PHE A 137 -1.37 -2.28 -7.01
CA PHE A 137 -1.34 -1.22 -5.99
C PHE A 137 -0.82 -1.72 -4.65
N TYR A 138 -0.31 -0.80 -3.85
CA TYR A 138 -0.03 -1.04 -2.45
C TYR A 138 -1.32 -0.91 -1.66
N TYR A 139 -1.51 -1.80 -0.70
CA TYR A 139 -2.69 -1.83 0.15
C TYR A 139 -2.30 -1.91 1.63
N TYR A 140 -3.21 -1.56 2.50
CA TYR A 140 -3.09 -1.83 3.92
C TYR A 140 -3.57 -3.26 4.20
N PRO A 141 -2.67 -4.17 4.66
CA PRO A 141 -3.10 -5.49 5.09
C PRO A 141 -4.06 -5.43 6.26
N GLU A 142 -4.86 -6.48 6.41
CA GLU A 142 -5.66 -6.66 7.62
C GLU A 142 -4.76 -6.73 8.84
N SER A 143 -5.17 -6.05 9.93
CA SER A 143 -4.41 -6.03 11.18
C SER A 143 -4.34 -7.42 11.83
N ILE A 144 -3.22 -7.74 12.45
CA ILE A 144 -3.05 -8.97 13.24
C ILE A 144 -4.08 -9.05 14.38
N VAL A 145 -4.57 -7.91 14.87
CA VAL A 145 -5.65 -7.83 15.86
C VAL A 145 -6.94 -8.51 15.38
N THR A 146 -7.24 -8.39 14.09
CA THR A 146 -8.44 -8.98 13.49
C THR A 146 -8.16 -10.35 12.87
N ALA A 147 -7.06 -10.46 12.12
CA ALA A 147 -6.70 -11.68 11.42
C ALA A 147 -6.11 -12.77 12.34
N GLY A 148 -5.64 -12.40 13.53
CA GLY A 148 -4.96 -13.31 14.48
C GLY A 148 -3.53 -13.68 14.08
N GLN A 149 -3.24 -13.71 12.78
CA GLN A 149 -1.93 -14.01 12.19
C GLN A 149 -1.77 -13.24 10.88
N THR A 150 -0.58 -12.68 10.62
CA THR A 150 -0.30 -11.90 9.41
C THR A 150 1.08 -12.25 8.86
N TRP A 151 1.31 -11.95 7.58
CA TRP A 151 2.62 -12.12 6.97
C TRP A 151 3.73 -11.38 7.73
N LEU A 152 3.44 -10.19 8.26
CA LEU A 152 4.37 -9.40 9.06
C LEU A 152 4.73 -10.12 10.36
N GLY A 153 3.73 -10.66 11.06
CA GLY A 153 3.93 -11.45 12.27
C GLY A 153 4.74 -12.71 12.03
N ASP A 154 4.59 -13.37 10.87
CA ASP A 154 5.29 -14.62 10.56
C ASP A 154 6.72 -14.43 10.08
N ASN A 155 7.00 -13.32 9.37
CA ASN A 155 8.28 -13.14 8.71
C ASN A 155 9.14 -12.03 9.32
N PHE A 156 8.54 -11.08 10.04
CA PHE A 156 9.21 -9.92 10.65
C PHE A 156 8.59 -9.56 12.00
N ASP A 157 8.50 -10.54 12.88
CA ASP A 157 7.98 -10.42 14.23
C ASP A 157 8.72 -9.36 15.05
N SER A 158 10.02 -9.20 14.86
CA SER A 158 10.82 -8.18 15.54
C SER A 158 10.38 -6.75 15.21
N ALA A 159 10.01 -6.47 13.96
CA ALA A 159 9.52 -5.15 13.59
C ALA A 159 8.17 -4.84 14.26
N LEU A 160 7.27 -5.83 14.28
CA LEU A 160 5.96 -5.71 14.91
C LEU A 160 6.09 -5.59 16.43
N LEU A 161 6.90 -6.45 17.05
CA LEU A 161 7.15 -6.44 18.51
C LEU A 161 7.72 -5.09 18.96
N TYR A 162 8.86 -4.67 18.39
CA TYR A 162 9.50 -3.43 18.83
C TYR A 162 8.70 -2.18 18.45
N GLY A 163 7.94 -2.23 17.35
CA GLY A 163 6.98 -1.17 17.01
C GLY A 163 5.91 -1.02 18.09
N THR A 164 5.31 -2.13 18.53
CA THR A 164 4.31 -2.15 19.60
C THR A 164 4.90 -1.75 20.95
N MET A 165 6.14 -2.20 21.24
CA MET A 165 6.86 -1.79 22.46
C MET A 165 7.11 -0.30 22.55
N CYS A 166 7.40 0.38 21.43
CA CYS A 166 7.55 1.84 21.42
C CYS A 166 6.27 2.54 21.86
N GLU A 167 5.11 2.07 21.43
CA GLU A 167 3.82 2.63 21.83
C GLU A 167 3.52 2.34 23.31
N ALA A 168 3.69 1.06 23.72
CA ALA A 168 3.41 0.63 25.09
C ALA A 168 4.27 1.38 26.12
N VAL A 169 5.58 1.49 25.89
CA VAL A 169 6.49 2.20 26.81
C VAL A 169 6.22 3.71 26.84
N THR A 170 5.84 4.28 25.69
CA THR A 170 5.42 5.71 25.65
C THR A 170 4.14 5.93 26.44
N TYR A 171 3.16 5.02 26.31
CA TYR A 171 1.92 5.05 27.08
C TYR A 171 2.15 4.98 28.59
N MET A 172 3.07 4.11 29.04
CA MET A 172 3.45 3.96 30.44
C MET A 172 4.27 5.15 30.96
N LYS A 173 4.66 6.10 30.10
CA LYS A 173 5.62 7.17 30.45
C LYS A 173 6.95 6.61 30.95
N GLY A 174 7.42 5.55 30.28
CA GLY A 174 8.66 4.87 30.65
C GLY A 174 9.89 5.78 30.63
N GLU A 175 10.95 5.33 31.27
CA GLU A 175 12.21 6.07 31.31
C GLU A 175 12.78 6.31 29.91
N ALA A 176 13.42 7.47 29.72
CA ALA A 176 13.93 7.90 28.43
C ALA A 176 14.90 6.88 27.78
N ASP A 177 15.68 6.20 28.59
CA ASP A 177 16.64 5.18 28.13
C ASP A 177 15.92 3.95 27.57
N MET A 178 14.81 3.53 28.18
CA MET A 178 13.99 2.42 27.70
C MET A 178 13.27 2.76 26.41
N VAL A 179 12.69 3.97 26.34
CA VAL A 179 12.07 4.47 25.10
C VAL A 179 13.08 4.46 23.95
N LYS A 180 14.28 4.99 24.20
CA LYS A 180 15.36 5.01 23.21
C LYS A 180 15.81 3.61 22.80
N LEU A 181 15.96 2.69 23.74
CA LEU A 181 16.34 1.31 23.45
C LEU A 181 15.38 0.64 22.48
N TYR A 182 14.07 0.71 22.74
CA TYR A 182 13.07 0.09 21.87
C TYR A 182 12.97 0.80 20.53
N GLN A 183 13.14 2.14 20.50
CA GLN A 183 13.18 2.89 19.26
C GLN A 183 14.39 2.50 18.38
N ASP A 184 15.56 2.33 18.96
CA ASP A 184 16.76 1.88 18.23
C ASP A 184 16.57 0.45 17.70
N ARG A 185 15.98 -0.46 18.47
CA ARG A 185 15.62 -1.82 18.04
C ARG A 185 14.61 -1.83 16.90
N TYR A 186 13.58 -0.98 17.01
CA TYR A 186 12.59 -0.81 15.93
C TYR A 186 13.24 -0.32 14.64
N VAL A 187 14.10 0.70 14.71
CA VAL A 187 14.82 1.22 13.53
C VAL A 187 15.68 0.14 12.88
N GLN A 188 16.39 -0.68 13.66
CA GLN A 188 17.18 -1.80 13.16
C GLN A 188 16.29 -2.85 12.46
N ALA A 189 15.16 -3.21 13.05
CA ALA A 189 14.21 -4.16 12.48
C ALA A 189 13.60 -3.65 11.15
N ILE A 190 13.24 -2.37 11.09
CA ILE A 190 12.73 -1.74 9.86
C ILE A 190 13.81 -1.68 8.78
N ALA A 191 15.06 -1.43 9.12
CA ALA A 191 16.16 -1.44 8.16
C ALA A 191 16.34 -2.83 7.51
N LEU A 192 16.24 -3.90 8.30
CA LEU A 192 16.28 -5.28 7.78
C LEU A 192 15.09 -5.58 6.87
N LEU A 193 13.89 -5.13 7.25
CA LEU A 193 12.68 -5.31 6.45
C LEU A 193 12.77 -4.57 5.10
N LYS A 194 13.32 -3.36 5.08
CA LYS A 194 13.60 -2.60 3.85
C LYS A 194 14.61 -3.32 2.96
N ASN A 195 15.70 -3.79 3.53
CA ASN A 195 16.73 -4.53 2.79
C ASN A 195 16.18 -5.80 2.13
N LEU A 196 15.25 -6.49 2.78
CA LEU A 196 14.57 -7.64 2.17
C LEU A 196 13.71 -7.21 0.97
N GLY A 197 12.96 -6.12 1.11
CA GLY A 197 12.13 -5.58 0.03
C GLY A 197 12.97 -5.21 -1.19
N ASP A 198 14.03 -4.46 -0.98
CA ASP A 198 14.95 -4.01 -2.04
C ASP A 198 15.74 -5.17 -2.65
N GLY A 199 16.26 -6.08 -1.84
CA GLY A 199 17.10 -7.19 -2.30
C GLY A 199 16.35 -8.15 -3.22
N LYS A 200 15.11 -8.51 -2.89
CA LYS A 200 14.27 -9.39 -3.75
C LYS A 200 13.81 -8.71 -5.03
N GLN A 201 13.73 -7.39 -5.07
CA GLN A 201 13.34 -6.65 -6.28
C GLN A 201 14.51 -6.41 -7.24
N ARG A 202 15.76 -6.38 -6.74
CA ARG A 202 16.97 -6.15 -7.53
C ARG A 202 17.53 -7.39 -8.21
N GLN A 203 17.02 -8.57 -7.92
CA GLN A 203 17.48 -9.81 -8.55
C GLN A 203 17.02 -9.98 -10.01
N ASP A 204 16.17 -9.12 -10.51
CA ASP A 204 15.85 -9.09 -11.93
C ASP A 204 16.91 -8.29 -12.69
N ALA A 205 17.95 -8.97 -13.19
CA ALA A 205 19.06 -8.40 -13.96
C ALA A 205 18.61 -7.71 -15.26
N TYR A 206 17.37 -7.93 -15.69
CA TYR A 206 16.78 -7.28 -16.85
C TYR A 206 16.17 -5.90 -16.55
N ARG A 207 16.12 -5.48 -15.28
CA ARG A 207 15.53 -4.18 -14.90
C ARG A 207 16.49 -3.00 -15.04
N ASP A 208 17.79 -3.25 -14.97
CA ASP A 208 18.79 -2.19 -15.05
C ASP A 208 19.22 -1.97 -16.50
N GLY A 209 18.51 -1.11 -17.21
CA GLY A 209 19.03 -0.42 -18.39
C GLY A 209 18.86 -1.12 -19.74
N GLN A 210 18.17 -2.22 -19.86
CA GLN A 210 17.84 -2.76 -21.18
C GLN A 210 16.57 -2.13 -21.75
N LEU A 211 16.69 -1.54 -22.93
CA LEU A 211 15.58 -1.16 -23.78
C LEU A 211 14.65 -2.37 -23.98
N ARG A 212 13.41 -2.27 -23.53
CA ARG A 212 12.40 -3.26 -23.84
C ARG A 212 12.11 -3.21 -25.34
N ILE A 213 12.71 -4.11 -26.09
CA ILE A 213 12.34 -4.34 -27.49
C ILE A 213 11.05 -5.16 -27.44
N GLN A 214 10.00 -4.62 -28.02
CA GLN A 214 8.80 -5.40 -28.28
C GLN A 214 9.18 -6.55 -29.22
N VAL A 215 8.94 -7.78 -28.76
CA VAL A 215 9.08 -8.97 -29.61
C VAL A 215 7.87 -8.97 -30.54
N SER A 216 8.14 -8.75 -31.83
CA SER A 216 7.13 -8.84 -32.90
C SER A 216 6.74 -10.28 -33.16
#